data_3a9f67e1fb284b537fb3bd0a1e45077e
#
_entry.id   3a9f67e1fb284b537fb3bd0a1e45077e
#
_cell.length_a   1.000
_cell.length_b   1.000
_cell.length_c   1.000
_cell.angle_alpha   90.00
_cell.angle_beta   90.00
_cell.angle_gamma   90.00
#
_symmetry.space_group_name_H-M   'P 1'
#
loop_
_entity.id
_entity.type
_entity.pdbx_description
1 polymer ?
#
loop_
_entity_poly.entity_id
_entity_poly.type
_entity_poly.pdbx_seq_one_letter_code
_entity_poly.pdbx_strand_id
1 'polypeptide(L)'
;LVSIFAYCPPFFIHLTPVIRLTNLGIRLVDKDIIEAANAFGMTDRQKLYKVQIPLALPNIMAGVNQTIMMSLAMVVIASLVSAPGLGVLVLRGIRNLELGVGLVAGLGIVVLAVILDRVTKASLARIDSSRKD
;
A
#
# COMPACT_ATOMS: atom_id res chain seq x y z
N LEU A 1 -23.78 -10.01 11.90
CA LEU A 1 -22.65 -10.12 12.83
C LEU A 1 -21.45 -10.83 12.19
N VAL A 2 -21.64 -11.97 11.55
CA VAL A 2 -20.57 -12.74 10.85
C VAL A 2 -19.95 -11.94 9.70
N SER A 3 -20.75 -11.18 8.95
CA SER A 3 -20.26 -10.35 7.84
C SER A 3 -19.38 -9.19 8.31
N ILE A 4 -19.66 -8.60 9.47
CA ILE A 4 -18.86 -7.53 10.04
C ILE A 4 -17.49 -8.07 10.52
N PHE A 5 -17.46 -9.27 11.09
CA PHE A 5 -16.23 -9.93 11.50
C PHE A 5 -15.35 -10.35 10.32
N ALA A 6 -15.94 -10.64 9.17
CA ALA A 6 -15.19 -11.01 7.97
C ALA A 6 -14.44 -9.82 7.33
N TYR A 7 -14.95 -8.59 7.50
CA TYR A 7 -14.34 -7.39 6.92
C TYR A 7 -13.41 -6.64 7.87
N CYS A 8 -13.61 -6.78 9.20
CA CYS A 8 -12.83 -6.05 10.19
C CYS A 8 -11.36 -6.51 10.32
N PRO A 9 -11.04 -7.82 10.37
CA PRO A 9 -9.65 -8.28 10.47
C PRO A 9 -8.77 -7.88 9.29
N PRO A 10 -9.20 -8.03 8.02
CA PRO A 10 -8.36 -7.64 6.89
C PRO A 10 -8.03 -6.15 6.87
N PHE A 11 -8.95 -5.28 7.29
CA PHE A 11 -8.69 -3.84 7.36
C PHE A 11 -7.54 -3.51 8.33
N PHE A 12 -7.52 -4.11 9.50
CA PHE A 12 -6.43 -3.93 10.47
C PHE A 12 -5.10 -4.48 9.97
N ILE A 13 -5.09 -5.60 9.29
CA ILE A 13 -3.88 -6.19 8.71
C ILE A 13 -3.28 -5.26 7.66
N HIS A 14 -4.11 -4.60 6.84
CA HIS A 14 -3.63 -3.68 5.81
C HIS A 14 -3.14 -2.33 6.37
N LEU A 15 -3.64 -1.91 7.52
CA LEU A 15 -3.22 -0.68 8.17
C LEU A 15 -1.84 -0.80 8.84
N THR A 16 -1.48 -2.00 9.29
CA THR A 16 -0.23 -2.27 10.02
C THR A 16 1.03 -1.87 9.26
N PRO A 17 1.22 -2.19 7.96
CA PRO A 17 2.40 -1.78 7.22
C PRO A 17 2.54 -0.27 7.09
N VAL A 18 1.44 0.46 6.87
CA VAL A 18 1.44 1.93 6.76
C VAL A 18 1.91 2.56 8.06
N ILE A 19 1.31 2.14 9.18
CA ILE A 19 1.67 2.66 10.51
C ILE A 19 3.14 2.37 10.81
N ARG A 20 3.60 1.15 10.54
CA ARG A 20 4.97 0.73 10.82
C ARG A 20 5.99 1.49 10.00
N LEU A 21 5.79 1.62 8.70
CA LEU A 21 6.68 2.33 7.79
C LEU A 21 6.64 3.84 8.00
N THR A 22 5.49 4.40 8.36
CA THR A 22 5.39 5.81 8.75
C THR A 22 6.17 6.09 10.02
N ASN A 23 6.02 5.26 11.05
CA ASN A 23 6.77 5.40 12.30
C ASN A 23 8.28 5.24 12.08
N LEU A 24 8.68 4.25 11.27
CA LEU A 24 10.08 4.05 10.90
C LEU A 24 10.63 5.26 10.13
N GLY A 25 9.88 5.80 9.17
CA GLY A 25 10.28 6.97 8.39
C GLY A 25 10.49 8.21 9.25
N ILE A 26 9.63 8.43 10.24
CA ILE A 26 9.76 9.55 11.19
C ILE A 26 10.99 9.35 12.10
N ARG A 27 11.28 8.12 12.52
CA ARG A 27 12.42 7.81 13.39
C ARG A 27 13.76 7.85 12.66
N LEU A 28 13.78 7.61 11.36
CA LEU A 28 14.99 7.65 10.52
C LEU A 28 15.38 9.06 10.08
N VAL A 29 14.61 10.08 10.45
CA VAL A 29 15.03 11.47 10.23
C VAL A 29 16.32 11.73 11.00
N ASP A 30 17.30 12.33 10.32
CA ASP A 30 18.64 12.59 10.84
C ASP A 30 18.57 13.37 12.15
N LYS A 31 19.33 12.91 13.15
CA LYS A 31 19.40 13.56 14.46
C LYS A 31 19.91 14.99 14.36
N ASP A 32 20.83 15.25 13.45
CA ASP A 32 21.40 16.58 13.23
C ASP A 32 20.35 17.60 12.79
N ILE A 33 19.39 17.16 11.97
CA ILE A 33 18.24 17.98 11.53
C ILE A 33 17.30 18.26 12.71
N ILE A 34 17.09 17.28 13.57
CA ILE A 34 16.26 17.43 14.77
C ILE A 34 16.94 18.38 15.77
N GLU A 35 18.25 18.28 15.95
CA GLU A 35 19.02 19.17 16.79
C GLU A 35 19.01 20.60 16.26
N ALA A 36 19.16 20.79 14.95
CA ALA A 36 19.03 22.10 14.32
C ALA A 36 17.62 22.69 14.53
N ALA A 37 16.56 21.90 14.37
CA ALA A 37 15.20 22.35 14.63
C ALA A 37 14.97 22.75 16.09
N ASN A 38 15.61 22.06 17.04
CA ASN A 38 15.58 22.40 18.45
C ASN A 38 16.36 23.72 18.73
N ALA A 39 17.49 23.90 18.06
CA ALA A 39 18.31 25.14 18.18
C ALA A 39 17.54 26.37 17.68
N PHE A 40 16.68 26.22 16.68
CA PHE A 40 15.76 27.26 16.20
C PHE A 40 14.53 27.50 17.09
N GLY A 41 14.42 26.80 18.22
CA GLY A 41 13.32 26.96 19.18
C GLY A 41 11.98 26.45 18.70
N MET A 42 11.97 25.49 17.78
CA MET A 42 10.72 24.89 17.28
C MET A 42 10.04 24.05 18.35
N THR A 43 8.72 24.20 18.48
CA THR A 43 7.91 23.31 19.31
C THR A 43 7.84 21.91 18.70
N ASP A 44 7.58 20.88 19.53
CA ASP A 44 7.51 19.48 19.05
C ASP A 44 6.49 19.30 17.93
N ARG A 45 5.37 20.00 17.96
CA ARG A 45 4.38 20.00 16.87
C ARG A 45 4.92 20.62 15.58
N GLN A 46 5.59 21.74 15.68
CA GLN A 46 6.20 22.41 14.52
C GLN A 46 7.29 21.55 13.88
N LYS A 47 8.13 20.93 14.71
CA LYS A 47 9.16 19.99 14.30
C LYS A 47 8.57 18.80 13.56
N LEU A 48 7.48 18.21 14.09
CA LEU A 48 6.80 17.09 13.45
C LEU A 48 6.26 17.47 12.06
N TYR A 49 5.48 18.55 11.97
CA TYR A 49 4.80 18.91 10.72
C TYR A 49 5.69 19.56 9.67
N LYS A 50 6.69 20.34 10.07
CA LYS A 50 7.54 21.08 9.14
C LYS A 50 8.82 20.37 8.74
N VAL A 51 9.31 19.46 9.58
CA VAL A 51 10.59 18.78 9.39
C VAL A 51 10.43 17.28 9.22
N GLN A 52 9.82 16.60 10.18
CA GLN A 52 9.79 15.14 10.22
C GLN A 52 8.87 14.56 9.16
N ILE A 53 7.64 15.03 9.03
CA ILE A 53 6.69 14.51 8.05
C ILE A 53 7.19 14.72 6.62
N PRO A 54 7.66 15.91 6.22
CA PRO A 54 8.22 16.10 4.90
C PRO A 54 9.40 15.17 4.58
N LEU A 55 10.32 14.97 5.51
CA LEU A 55 11.48 14.08 5.31
C LEU A 55 11.11 12.59 5.35
N ALA A 56 10.07 12.22 6.09
CA ALA A 56 9.54 10.87 6.16
C ALA A 56 8.64 10.49 4.97
N LEU A 57 8.27 11.45 4.12
CA LEU A 57 7.31 11.24 3.03
C LEU A 57 7.67 10.08 2.09
N PRO A 58 8.92 9.88 1.63
CA PRO A 58 9.29 8.73 0.81
C PRO A 58 9.00 7.39 1.49
N ASN A 59 9.25 7.28 2.80
CA ASN A 59 8.98 6.06 3.56
C ASN A 59 7.49 5.84 3.80
N ILE A 60 6.71 6.90 4.02
CA ILE A 60 5.25 6.84 4.13
C ILE A 60 4.65 6.33 2.83
N MET A 61 5.14 6.85 1.70
CA MET A 61 4.67 6.45 0.38
C MET A 61 5.05 5.00 0.04
N ALA A 62 6.23 4.54 0.46
CA ALA A 62 6.60 3.12 0.36
C ALA A 62 5.63 2.24 1.17
N GLY A 63 5.19 2.68 2.34
CA GLY A 63 4.18 2.00 3.15
C GLY A 63 2.81 1.93 2.47
N VAL A 64 2.38 3.01 1.83
CA VAL A 64 1.13 3.04 1.06
C VAL A 64 1.21 2.09 -0.13
N ASN A 65 2.30 2.08 -0.88
CA ASN A 65 2.50 1.15 -1.99
C ASN A 65 2.47 -0.31 -1.53
N GLN A 66 3.15 -0.64 -0.45
CA GLN A 66 3.13 -1.97 0.16
C GLN A 66 1.71 -2.40 0.56
N THR A 67 0.93 -1.48 1.14
CA THR A 67 -0.46 -1.74 1.53
C THR A 67 -1.34 -2.02 0.32
N ILE A 68 -1.18 -1.28 -0.78
CA ILE A 68 -1.93 -1.51 -2.02
C ILE A 68 -1.63 -2.90 -2.58
N MET A 69 -0.36 -3.32 -2.60
CA MET A 69 0.04 -4.64 -3.07
C MET A 69 -0.56 -5.76 -2.20
N MET A 70 -0.53 -5.61 -0.88
CA MET A 70 -1.14 -6.58 0.04
C MET A 70 -2.66 -6.65 -0.11
N SER A 71 -3.32 -5.50 -0.29
CA SER A 71 -4.77 -5.44 -0.51
C SER A 71 -5.16 -6.15 -1.81
N LEU A 72 -4.38 -5.96 -2.87
CA LEU A 72 -4.61 -6.61 -4.14
C LEU A 72 -4.50 -8.14 -4.02
N ALA A 73 -3.48 -8.63 -3.33
CA ALA A 73 -3.32 -10.05 -3.06
C ALA A 73 -4.52 -10.63 -2.30
N MET A 74 -5.04 -9.92 -1.30
CA MET A 74 -6.20 -10.35 -0.53
C MET A 74 -7.49 -10.33 -1.35
N VAL A 75 -7.69 -9.37 -2.24
CA VAL A 75 -8.84 -9.33 -3.16
C VAL A 75 -8.82 -10.55 -4.09
N VAL A 76 -7.65 -10.94 -4.60
CA VAL A 76 -7.51 -12.13 -5.43
C VAL A 76 -7.87 -13.40 -4.64
N ILE A 77 -7.36 -13.54 -3.43
CA ILE A 77 -7.68 -14.68 -2.56
C ILE A 77 -9.18 -14.72 -2.23
N ALA A 78 -9.77 -13.57 -1.89
CA ALA A 78 -11.20 -13.47 -1.60
C ALA A 78 -12.06 -13.86 -2.81
N SER A 79 -11.66 -13.50 -4.02
CA SER A 79 -12.38 -13.88 -5.25
C SER A 79 -12.26 -15.35 -5.59
N LEU A 80 -11.24 -16.05 -5.12
CA LEU A 80 -11.13 -17.51 -5.19
C LEU A 80 -12.09 -18.21 -4.23
N VAL A 81 -12.43 -17.59 -3.10
CA VAL A 81 -13.24 -18.24 -2.05
C VAL A 81 -14.75 -18.03 -2.27
N SER A 82 -15.22 -16.98 -2.87
CA SER A 82 -16.64 -16.76 -3.20
C SER A 82 -16.98 -15.30 -3.55
N ALA A 83 -16.04 -14.36 -3.44
CA ALA A 83 -16.31 -12.98 -3.81
C ALA A 83 -16.38 -12.83 -5.34
N PRO A 84 -17.25 -11.96 -5.87
CA PRO A 84 -17.30 -11.71 -7.31
C PRO A 84 -15.97 -11.12 -7.80
N GLY A 85 -15.43 -11.66 -8.90
CA GLY A 85 -14.18 -11.16 -9.49
C GLY A 85 -13.52 -12.16 -10.45
N LEU A 86 -12.36 -11.81 -10.99
CA LEU A 86 -11.59 -12.63 -11.93
C LEU A 86 -11.16 -13.98 -11.33
N GLY A 87 -11.00 -14.05 -10.01
CA GLY A 87 -10.65 -15.30 -9.31
C GLY A 87 -11.69 -16.39 -9.46
N VAL A 88 -12.98 -16.03 -9.60
CA VAL A 88 -14.06 -16.99 -9.86
C VAL A 88 -13.87 -17.68 -11.21
N LEU A 89 -13.41 -16.95 -12.22
CA LEU A 89 -13.12 -17.51 -13.54
C LEU A 89 -11.92 -18.44 -13.50
N VAL A 90 -10.90 -18.11 -12.72
CA VAL A 90 -9.74 -19.01 -12.49
C VAL A 90 -10.21 -20.30 -11.84
N LEU A 91 -11.03 -20.20 -10.79
CA LEU A 91 -11.54 -21.37 -10.08
C LEU A 91 -12.46 -22.25 -10.97
N ARG A 92 -13.29 -21.61 -11.82
CA ARG A 92 -14.11 -22.30 -12.80
C ARG A 92 -13.25 -23.05 -13.82
N GLY A 93 -12.21 -22.39 -14.35
CA GLY A 93 -11.27 -23.02 -15.26
C GLY A 93 -10.59 -24.26 -14.65
N ILE A 94 -10.23 -24.19 -13.37
CA ILE A 94 -9.63 -25.33 -12.65
C ILE A 94 -10.64 -26.45 -12.43
N ARG A 95 -11.88 -26.12 -12.01
CA ARG A 95 -12.93 -27.12 -11.74
C ARG A 95 -13.39 -27.86 -12.99
N ASN A 96 -13.52 -27.15 -14.10
CA ASN A 96 -14.01 -27.69 -15.38
C ASN A 96 -12.89 -28.24 -16.26
N LEU A 97 -11.62 -28.18 -15.79
CA LEU A 97 -10.43 -28.51 -16.59
C LEU A 97 -10.31 -27.68 -17.88
N GLU A 98 -10.94 -26.51 -17.92
CA GLU A 98 -10.85 -25.54 -19.00
C GLU A 98 -9.62 -24.64 -18.81
N LEU A 99 -8.45 -25.18 -19.11
CA LEU A 99 -7.16 -24.50 -18.93
C LEU A 99 -7.10 -23.12 -19.61
N GLY A 100 -7.77 -22.96 -20.77
CA GLY A 100 -7.82 -21.69 -21.49
C GLY A 100 -8.47 -20.58 -20.68
N VAL A 101 -9.63 -20.84 -20.07
CA VAL A 101 -10.38 -19.86 -19.26
C VAL A 101 -9.58 -19.49 -17.99
N GLY A 102 -9.01 -20.50 -17.31
CA GLY A 102 -8.19 -20.27 -16.12
C GLY A 102 -6.93 -19.46 -16.41
N LEU A 103 -6.22 -19.75 -17.50
CA LEU A 103 -5.03 -19.01 -17.91
C LEU A 103 -5.32 -17.57 -18.31
N VAL A 104 -6.36 -17.33 -19.09
CA VAL A 104 -6.75 -15.96 -19.50
C VAL A 104 -7.15 -15.12 -18.29
N ALA A 105 -7.94 -15.69 -17.37
CA ALA A 105 -8.32 -15.00 -16.14
C ALA A 105 -7.10 -14.72 -15.24
N GLY A 106 -6.18 -15.68 -15.11
CA GLY A 106 -4.94 -15.50 -14.36
C GLY A 106 -4.04 -14.42 -14.95
N LEU A 107 -3.86 -14.39 -16.25
CA LEU A 107 -3.12 -13.33 -16.94
C LEU A 107 -3.79 -11.96 -16.75
N GLY A 108 -5.14 -11.91 -16.79
CA GLY A 108 -5.88 -10.69 -16.51
C GLY A 108 -5.60 -10.13 -15.12
N ILE A 109 -5.51 -10.99 -14.11
CA ILE A 109 -5.15 -10.59 -12.74
C ILE A 109 -3.73 -10.03 -12.68
N VAL A 110 -2.78 -10.68 -13.33
CA VAL A 110 -1.37 -10.22 -13.36
C VAL A 110 -1.26 -8.86 -14.04
N VAL A 111 -1.90 -8.68 -15.19
CA VAL A 111 -1.90 -7.39 -15.92
C VAL A 111 -2.52 -6.29 -15.06
N LEU A 112 -3.64 -6.55 -14.41
CA LEU A 112 -4.28 -5.60 -13.52
C LEU A 112 -3.36 -5.21 -12.35
N ALA A 113 -2.69 -6.18 -11.74
CA ALA A 113 -1.75 -5.95 -10.66
C ALA A 113 -0.58 -5.07 -11.11
N VAL A 114 0.01 -5.34 -12.27
CA VAL A 114 1.10 -4.55 -12.84
C VAL A 114 0.66 -3.13 -13.15
N ILE A 115 -0.53 -2.95 -13.72
CA ILE A 115 -1.07 -1.60 -14.01
C ILE A 115 -1.24 -0.79 -12.73
N LEU A 116 -1.84 -1.37 -11.69
CA LEU A 116 -2.03 -0.69 -10.41
C LEU A 116 -0.69 -0.34 -9.74
N ASP A 117 0.28 -1.24 -9.77
CA ASP A 117 1.62 -0.97 -9.25
C ASP A 117 2.29 0.19 -10.00
N ARG A 118 2.23 0.19 -11.33
CA ARG A 118 2.80 1.25 -12.16
C ARG A 118 2.12 2.60 -11.95
N VAL A 119 0.80 2.63 -11.89
CA VAL A 119 0.04 3.86 -11.64
C VAL A 119 0.39 4.42 -10.26
N THR A 120 0.47 3.59 -9.24
CA THR A 120 0.84 4.01 -7.89
C THR A 120 2.25 4.58 -7.86
N LYS A 121 3.24 3.89 -8.43
CA LYS A 121 4.63 4.37 -8.51
C LYS A 121 4.77 5.67 -9.31
N ALA A 122 4.05 5.79 -10.41
CA ALA A 122 4.05 7.02 -11.21
C ALA A 122 3.46 8.21 -10.46
N SER A 123 2.38 7.98 -9.71
CA SER A 123 1.77 9.01 -8.85
C SER A 123 2.73 9.47 -7.76
N LEU A 124 3.46 8.53 -7.15
CA LEU A 124 4.49 8.82 -6.14
C LEU A 124 5.64 9.63 -6.71
N ALA A 125 6.15 9.25 -7.88
CA ALA A 125 7.23 9.95 -8.56
C ALA A 125 6.85 11.41 -8.90
N ARG A 126 5.60 11.67 -9.28
CA ARG A 126 5.12 13.04 -9.53
C ARG A 126 5.08 13.90 -8.27
N ILE A 127 4.68 13.33 -7.16
CA ILE A 127 4.65 14.03 -5.86
C ILE A 127 6.08 14.36 -5.42
N ASP A 128 7.04 13.47 -5.64
CA ASP A 128 8.43 13.67 -5.27
C ASP A 128 9.14 14.68 -6.19
N SER A 129 8.82 14.71 -7.48
CA SER A 129 9.39 15.70 -8.42
C SER A 129 8.88 17.12 -8.19
N SER A 130 7.62 17.29 -7.81
CA SER A 130 7.04 18.60 -7.44
C SER A 130 7.69 19.24 -6.21
N ARG A 131 8.57 18.54 -5.55
CA ARG A 131 9.24 18.97 -4.32
C ARG A 131 10.68 19.40 -4.51
N LYS A 132 11.24 19.15 -5.72
CA LYS A 132 12.62 19.52 -6.07
C LYS A 132 12.73 20.91 -6.73
N ASP A 133 11.60 21.51 -7.08
CA ASP A 133 11.47 22.89 -7.55
C ASP A 133 11.01 23.80 -6.39
#